data_59fa690b4ae22827b71c325ae268019c
#
_entry.id   59fa690b4ae22827b71c325ae268019c
#
_cell.length_a   1.000
_cell.length_b   1.000
_cell.length_c   1.000
_cell.angle_alpha   90.00
_cell.angle_beta   90.00
_cell.angle_gamma   90.00
#
_symmetry.space_group_name_H-M   'P 1'
#
loop_
_entity.id
_entity.type
_entity.pdbx_description
1 polymer ?
#
loop_
_entity_poly.entity_id
_entity_poly.type
_entity_poly.pdbx_seq_one_letter_code
_entity_poly.pdbx_strand_id
1 'polypeptide(L)'
;MIEKIFYIGKKIIPSKLFHRAQPLYHFLLALIGACIYHFPARQIKVVGVTGTKGKSSVCELVNVILEEAGEQTALASTIRFKIGERTERNLFKMTMPGRFFIQKFLRQAVRAKCDWAILEITSEGAKQFRHKFIALDALIFTNLAPEHIESHGSYEKYRDAKLSIARALEKSPKLNKTIIANADDKEGEKFLAVNVQNKIPYRLADAKLYSLKSDGLEMMFGGEKITSRLRGIFNIYNILAAANFGKVLGISTLAIKRAVEKVAEIKGRAQIIKVSGFEVVVDYAHTSDSLRAIYEAFPNKRKICVLGNTGGGRDKWKRPEMGKIADQYCDKIILTNEDPYDEDPSAILSDMEKGFSKNKPEIILDRREAIKRALQIAWTDKPEKQNDCVVLLTGKGTDPFIMGPRGTKIPWSDADVVREELGRLIAKL
;
A
#
# COMPACT_ATOMS: atom_id res chain seq x y z
N MET A 1 4.82 -8.92 28.68
CA MET A 1 5.93 -9.45 29.52
C MET A 1 7.16 -9.73 28.64
N ILE A 2 7.07 -10.52 27.60
CA ILE A 2 8.18 -10.89 26.69
C ILE A 2 8.86 -9.64 26.07
N GLU A 3 8.13 -8.66 25.59
CA GLU A 3 8.68 -7.43 25.01
C GLU A 3 9.48 -6.57 26.00
N LYS A 4 9.08 -6.52 27.29
CA LYS A 4 9.85 -5.82 28.33
C LYS A 4 11.18 -6.50 28.63
N ILE A 5 11.21 -7.84 28.65
CA ILE A 5 12.45 -8.62 28.86
C ILE A 5 13.42 -8.37 27.70
N PHE A 6 12.92 -8.31 26.46
CA PHE A 6 13.74 -8.00 25.29
C PHE A 6 14.21 -6.55 25.22
N TYR A 7 13.43 -5.60 25.71
CA TYR A 7 13.86 -4.20 25.81
C TYR A 7 15.03 -4.04 26.79
N ILE A 8 15.00 -4.76 27.91
CA ILE A 8 16.08 -4.77 28.89
C ILE A 8 17.32 -5.50 28.32
N GLY A 9 17.13 -6.64 27.64
CA GLY A 9 18.23 -7.37 26.97
C GLY A 9 18.94 -6.53 25.91
N LYS A 10 18.21 -5.70 25.17
CA LYS A 10 18.77 -4.77 24.17
C LYS A 10 19.75 -3.73 24.74
N LYS A 11 19.58 -3.34 26.01
CA LYS A 11 20.48 -2.39 26.72
C LYS A 11 21.75 -3.05 27.26
N ILE A 12 21.75 -4.36 27.44
CA ILE A 12 22.84 -5.11 28.08
C ILE A 12 23.78 -5.74 27.04
N ILE A 13 23.27 -6.06 25.84
CA ILE A 13 24.06 -6.75 24.80
C ILE A 13 24.79 -5.72 23.92
N PRO A 14 26.11 -5.85 23.69
CA PRO A 14 26.85 -5.00 22.77
C PRO A 14 26.20 -4.99 21.37
N SER A 15 26.05 -3.80 20.77
CA SER A 15 25.33 -3.61 19.51
C SER A 15 25.81 -4.52 18.38
N LYS A 16 27.10 -4.77 18.26
CA LYS A 16 27.69 -5.67 17.24
C LYS A 16 27.23 -7.12 17.44
N LEU A 17 27.18 -7.60 18.67
CA LEU A 17 26.75 -8.97 18.99
C LEU A 17 25.23 -9.10 18.79
N PHE A 18 24.47 -8.09 19.18
CA PHE A 18 23.03 -8.01 18.96
C PHE A 18 22.69 -8.11 17.47
N HIS A 19 23.36 -7.33 16.60
CA HIS A 19 23.12 -7.36 15.16
C HIS A 19 23.45 -8.73 14.52
N ARG A 20 24.47 -9.43 15.00
CA ARG A 20 24.80 -10.79 14.53
C ARG A 20 23.78 -11.85 14.99
N ALA A 21 23.28 -11.71 16.20
CA ALA A 21 22.28 -12.64 16.76
C ALA A 21 20.85 -12.37 16.26
N GLN A 22 20.58 -11.18 15.74
CA GLN A 22 19.25 -10.73 15.32
C GLN A 22 18.56 -11.67 14.29
N PRO A 23 19.23 -12.19 13.25
CA PRO A 23 18.58 -13.13 12.31
C PRO A 23 18.14 -14.43 12.99
N LEU A 24 19.00 -15.02 13.87
CA LEU A 24 18.67 -16.23 14.61
C LEU A 24 17.49 -15.98 15.56
N TYR A 25 17.50 -14.88 16.28
CA TYR A 25 16.39 -14.45 17.13
C TYR A 25 15.07 -14.34 16.35
N HIS A 26 15.10 -13.68 15.19
CA HIS A 26 13.91 -13.55 14.34
C HIS A 26 13.42 -14.89 13.82
N PHE A 27 14.32 -15.79 13.46
CA PHE A 27 13.99 -17.14 13.00
C PHE A 27 13.34 -17.96 14.12
N LEU A 28 13.95 -17.99 15.31
CA LEU A 28 13.42 -18.73 16.46
C LEU A 28 12.03 -18.24 16.86
N LEU A 29 11.81 -16.93 16.92
CA LEU A 29 10.48 -16.38 17.21
C LEU A 29 9.44 -16.75 16.14
N ALA A 30 9.84 -16.77 14.86
CA ALA A 30 8.94 -17.21 13.79
C ALA A 30 8.57 -18.68 13.93
N LEU A 31 9.55 -19.53 14.28
CA LEU A 31 9.35 -20.96 14.51
C LEU A 31 8.43 -21.21 15.73
N ILE A 32 8.74 -20.55 16.87
CA ILE A 32 7.92 -20.69 18.09
C ILE A 32 6.48 -20.24 17.80
N GLY A 33 6.28 -19.13 17.10
CA GLY A 33 4.95 -18.68 16.70
C GLY A 33 4.23 -19.71 15.81
N ALA A 34 4.92 -20.30 14.84
CA ALA A 34 4.35 -21.33 13.99
C ALA A 34 3.99 -22.60 14.78
N CYS A 35 4.85 -23.03 15.73
CA CYS A 35 4.58 -24.18 16.61
C CYS A 35 3.37 -23.93 17.53
N ILE A 36 3.31 -22.78 18.23
CA ILE A 36 2.20 -22.45 19.12
C ILE A 36 0.85 -22.46 18.38
N TYR A 37 0.82 -22.00 17.15
CA TYR A 37 -0.39 -21.98 16.32
C TYR A 37 -0.51 -23.20 15.39
N HIS A 38 0.31 -24.25 15.58
CA HIS A 38 0.25 -25.52 14.84
C HIS A 38 0.33 -25.38 13.32
N PHE A 39 1.24 -24.51 12.82
CA PHE A 39 1.49 -24.29 11.38
C PHE A 39 0.22 -24.06 10.55
N PRO A 40 -0.61 -23.06 10.87
CA PRO A 40 -1.93 -22.88 10.28
C PRO A 40 -1.92 -22.73 8.75
N ALA A 41 -0.86 -22.13 8.19
CA ALA A 41 -0.71 -21.96 6.75
C ALA A 41 -0.68 -23.28 5.96
N ARG A 42 -0.45 -24.42 6.60
CA ARG A 42 -0.55 -25.74 5.95
C ARG A 42 -1.99 -26.20 5.76
N GLN A 43 -2.93 -25.61 6.50
CA GLN A 43 -4.34 -26.01 6.57
C GLN A 43 -5.29 -25.07 5.79
N ILE A 44 -4.77 -24.00 5.20
CA ILE A 44 -5.51 -23.01 4.42
C ILE A 44 -4.67 -22.64 3.20
N LYS A 45 -5.30 -22.32 2.07
CA LYS A 45 -4.58 -21.79 0.90
C LYS A 45 -4.11 -20.37 1.21
N VAL A 46 -2.86 -20.03 0.82
CA VAL A 46 -2.27 -18.72 1.14
C VAL A 46 -1.68 -18.08 -0.10
N VAL A 47 -2.16 -16.89 -0.44
CA VAL A 47 -1.53 -16.02 -1.44
C VAL A 47 -0.84 -14.83 -0.78
N GLY A 48 0.45 -14.66 -1.08
CA GLY A 48 1.22 -13.49 -0.68
C GLY A 48 1.23 -12.43 -1.78
N VAL A 49 1.16 -11.16 -1.42
CA VAL A 49 1.34 -10.03 -2.35
C VAL A 49 2.51 -9.19 -1.90
N THR A 50 3.52 -9.03 -2.77
CA THR A 50 4.71 -8.23 -2.48
C THR A 50 5.05 -7.28 -3.62
N GLY A 51 5.85 -6.29 -3.33
CA GLY A 51 6.29 -5.24 -4.25
C GLY A 51 6.51 -3.92 -3.51
N THR A 52 6.84 -2.86 -4.22
CA THR A 52 6.98 -1.53 -3.62
C THR A 52 5.61 -0.85 -3.52
N LYS A 53 4.88 -0.76 -4.61
CA LYS A 53 3.56 -0.11 -4.70
C LYS A 53 2.50 -1.12 -5.17
N GLY A 54 1.22 -0.79 -4.94
CA GLY A 54 0.10 -1.61 -5.42
C GLY A 54 -0.30 -2.79 -4.53
N LYS A 55 0.52 -3.22 -3.57
CA LYS A 55 0.26 -4.40 -2.73
C LYS A 55 -1.13 -4.44 -2.11
N SER A 56 -1.50 -3.39 -1.37
CA SER A 56 -2.79 -3.33 -0.69
C SER A 56 -3.95 -3.35 -1.69
N SER A 57 -3.81 -2.64 -2.82
CA SER A 57 -4.83 -2.62 -3.87
C SER A 57 -5.00 -4.00 -4.52
N VAL A 58 -3.89 -4.69 -4.80
CA VAL A 58 -3.94 -6.07 -5.33
C VAL A 58 -4.56 -7.03 -4.29
N CYS A 59 -4.24 -6.88 -3.01
CA CYS A 59 -4.87 -7.68 -1.96
C CYS A 59 -6.39 -7.50 -1.91
N GLU A 60 -6.88 -6.26 -2.00
CA GLU A 60 -8.33 -5.99 -2.04
C GLU A 60 -8.98 -6.54 -3.31
N LEU A 61 -8.35 -6.40 -4.48
CA LEU A 61 -8.84 -6.95 -5.74
C LEU A 61 -8.86 -8.48 -5.75
N VAL A 62 -7.81 -9.13 -5.23
CA VAL A 62 -7.78 -10.60 -5.05
C VAL A 62 -8.91 -11.05 -4.12
N ASN A 63 -9.14 -10.32 -3.03
CA ASN A 63 -10.21 -10.63 -2.08
C ASN A 63 -11.58 -10.65 -2.78
N VAL A 64 -11.94 -9.58 -3.52
CA VAL A 64 -13.25 -9.50 -4.16
C VAL A 64 -13.41 -10.52 -5.30
N ILE A 65 -12.32 -10.87 -6.01
CA ILE A 65 -12.35 -11.90 -7.04
C ILE A 65 -12.61 -13.28 -6.43
N LEU A 66 -11.97 -13.62 -5.32
CA LEU A 66 -12.21 -14.87 -4.61
C LEU A 66 -13.62 -14.95 -4.04
N GLU A 67 -14.11 -13.87 -3.43
CA GLU A 67 -15.49 -13.80 -2.90
C GLU A 67 -16.54 -13.91 -3.99
N GLU A 68 -16.34 -13.29 -5.16
CA GLU A 68 -17.24 -13.45 -6.32
C GLU A 68 -17.28 -14.89 -6.85
N ALA A 69 -16.19 -15.64 -6.64
CA ALA A 69 -16.12 -17.07 -6.97
C ALA A 69 -16.72 -17.97 -5.87
N GLY A 70 -17.23 -17.40 -4.76
CA GLY A 70 -17.85 -18.14 -3.66
C GLY A 70 -16.86 -18.62 -2.59
N GLU A 71 -15.59 -18.21 -2.65
CA GLU A 71 -14.57 -18.59 -1.66
C GLU A 71 -14.69 -17.75 -0.39
N GLN A 72 -14.55 -18.37 0.77
CA GLN A 72 -14.45 -17.67 2.06
C GLN A 72 -13.03 -17.17 2.27
N THR A 73 -12.86 -15.87 2.53
CA THR A 73 -11.54 -15.24 2.56
C THR A 73 -11.14 -14.70 3.94
N ALA A 74 -9.82 -14.72 4.18
CA ALA A 74 -9.17 -13.93 5.20
C ALA A 74 -8.14 -13.01 4.55
N LEU A 75 -8.09 -11.73 4.95
CA LEU A 75 -7.22 -10.72 4.38
C LEU A 75 -6.44 -10.00 5.48
N ALA A 76 -5.11 -9.97 5.37
CA ALA A 76 -4.25 -9.14 6.22
C ALA A 76 -3.44 -8.16 5.37
N SER A 77 -3.79 -6.89 5.44
CA SER A 77 -3.18 -5.81 4.64
C SER A 77 -2.86 -4.58 5.49
N THR A 78 -2.23 -3.59 4.86
CA THR A 78 -2.03 -2.26 5.46
C THR A 78 -3.36 -1.57 5.75
N ILE A 79 -4.41 -1.85 4.97
CA ILE A 79 -5.72 -1.20 5.10
C ILE A 79 -6.54 -1.81 6.23
N ARG A 80 -6.68 -3.14 6.23
CA ARG A 80 -7.57 -3.85 7.15
C ARG A 80 -7.17 -5.31 7.40
N PHE A 81 -7.75 -5.87 8.45
CA PHE A 81 -7.81 -7.31 8.67
C PHE A 81 -9.24 -7.79 8.46
N LYS A 82 -9.40 -8.93 7.77
CA LYS A 82 -10.71 -9.56 7.51
C LYS A 82 -10.62 -11.06 7.77
N ILE A 83 -11.64 -11.65 8.37
CA ILE A 83 -11.81 -13.11 8.52
C ILE A 83 -13.28 -13.42 8.32
N GLY A 84 -13.64 -14.09 7.23
CA GLY A 84 -15.04 -14.22 6.84
C GLY A 84 -15.70 -12.86 6.70
N GLU A 85 -16.85 -12.64 7.33
CA GLU A 85 -17.58 -11.38 7.29
C GLU A 85 -17.01 -10.29 8.23
N ARG A 86 -16.20 -10.69 9.23
CA ARG A 86 -15.63 -9.74 10.18
C ARG A 86 -14.49 -8.97 9.57
N THR A 87 -14.58 -7.64 9.58
CA THR A 87 -13.53 -6.74 9.11
C THR A 87 -13.18 -5.68 10.15
N GLU A 88 -11.88 -5.37 10.30
CA GLU A 88 -11.35 -4.38 11.23
C GLU A 88 -10.27 -3.54 10.54
N ARG A 89 -10.26 -2.21 10.78
CA ARG A 89 -9.19 -1.34 10.30
C ARG A 89 -7.85 -1.77 10.91
N ASN A 90 -6.78 -1.73 10.13
CA ASN A 90 -5.44 -1.98 10.67
C ASN A 90 -4.95 -0.75 11.47
N LEU A 91 -4.95 -0.87 12.79
CA LEU A 91 -4.49 0.18 13.72
C LEU A 91 -3.02 0.00 14.16
N PHE A 92 -2.30 -0.99 13.63
CA PHE A 92 -0.91 -1.24 14.04
C PHE A 92 0.11 -0.33 13.36
N LYS A 93 -0.29 0.41 12.32
CA LYS A 93 0.63 1.18 11.45
C LYS A 93 1.79 0.31 10.89
N MET A 94 1.55 -0.97 10.81
CA MET A 94 2.43 -1.98 10.21
C MET A 94 1.59 -2.98 9.42
N THR A 95 2.01 -3.28 8.20
CA THR A 95 1.34 -4.27 7.34
C THR A 95 1.37 -5.67 7.94
N MET A 96 2.52 -6.04 8.50
CA MET A 96 2.72 -7.32 9.20
C MET A 96 3.07 -7.03 10.66
N PRO A 97 2.10 -6.93 11.60
CA PRO A 97 2.35 -6.48 12.97
C PRO A 97 3.34 -7.33 13.77
N GLY A 98 3.46 -8.60 13.46
CA GLY A 98 4.43 -9.46 14.13
C GLY A 98 4.28 -10.93 13.72
N ARG A 99 5.26 -11.75 14.09
CA ARG A 99 5.30 -13.18 13.74
C ARG A 99 4.17 -13.95 14.40
N PHE A 100 3.97 -13.73 15.68
CA PHE A 100 2.87 -14.33 16.44
C PHE A 100 1.51 -13.84 15.94
N PHE A 101 1.40 -12.56 15.60
CA PHE A 101 0.16 -11.98 15.05
C PHE A 101 -0.26 -12.70 13.76
N ILE A 102 0.66 -12.85 12.79
CA ILE A 102 0.34 -13.49 11.51
C ILE A 102 -0.04 -14.95 11.71
N GLN A 103 0.67 -15.71 12.55
CA GLN A 103 0.33 -17.10 12.84
C GLN A 103 -1.02 -17.21 13.56
N LYS A 104 -1.31 -16.31 14.51
CA LYS A 104 -2.62 -16.22 15.18
C LYS A 104 -3.73 -15.92 14.18
N PHE A 105 -3.51 -14.92 13.31
CA PHE A 105 -4.46 -14.55 12.26
C PHE A 105 -4.78 -15.75 11.35
N LEU A 106 -3.77 -16.43 10.85
CA LEU A 106 -3.96 -17.63 10.02
C LEU A 106 -4.70 -18.74 10.78
N ARG A 107 -4.41 -18.94 12.08
CA ARG A 107 -5.15 -19.91 12.90
C ARG A 107 -6.62 -19.53 13.07
N GLN A 108 -6.91 -18.24 13.22
CA GLN A 108 -8.29 -17.75 13.27
C GLN A 108 -9.00 -17.93 11.92
N ALA A 109 -8.33 -17.69 10.79
CA ALA A 109 -8.86 -17.94 9.46
C ALA A 109 -9.20 -19.43 9.24
N VAL A 110 -8.31 -20.36 9.66
CA VAL A 110 -8.58 -21.80 9.61
C VAL A 110 -9.79 -22.17 10.46
N ARG A 111 -9.89 -21.63 11.68
CA ARG A 111 -11.04 -21.90 12.57
C ARG A 111 -12.35 -21.35 12.01
N ALA A 112 -12.29 -20.23 11.28
CA ALA A 112 -13.43 -19.64 10.59
C ALA A 112 -13.75 -20.32 9.24
N LYS A 113 -13.03 -21.42 8.92
CA LYS A 113 -13.20 -22.19 7.68
C LYS A 113 -13.01 -21.33 6.41
N CYS A 114 -12.12 -20.33 6.44
CA CYS A 114 -11.73 -19.63 5.24
C CYS A 114 -10.99 -20.55 4.29
N ASP A 115 -11.26 -20.44 2.99
CA ASP A 115 -10.58 -21.20 1.93
C ASP A 115 -9.22 -20.58 1.61
N TRP A 116 -9.17 -19.25 1.61
CA TRP A 116 -7.97 -18.48 1.28
C TRP A 116 -7.59 -17.46 2.35
N ALA A 117 -6.29 -17.35 2.60
CA ALA A 117 -5.70 -16.23 3.31
C ALA A 117 -4.86 -15.38 2.34
N ILE A 118 -5.17 -14.09 2.24
CA ILE A 118 -4.49 -13.11 1.41
C ILE A 118 -3.59 -12.27 2.33
N LEU A 119 -2.28 -12.29 2.08
CA LEU A 119 -1.30 -11.63 2.94
C LEU A 119 -0.51 -10.57 2.18
N GLU A 120 -0.60 -9.33 2.61
CA GLU A 120 0.31 -8.28 2.15
C GLU A 120 1.67 -8.46 2.84
N ILE A 121 2.74 -8.74 2.05
CA ILE A 121 4.08 -9.06 2.57
C ILE A 121 5.06 -7.95 2.20
N THR A 122 5.66 -7.31 3.23
CA THR A 122 6.62 -6.21 3.07
C THR A 122 8.07 -6.69 3.15
N SER A 123 9.00 -5.90 2.61
CA SER A 123 10.43 -6.14 2.73
C SER A 123 10.93 -6.10 4.17
N GLU A 124 10.39 -5.20 5.00
CA GLU A 124 10.69 -5.15 6.44
C GLU A 124 10.17 -6.40 7.17
N GLY A 125 8.98 -6.87 6.78
CA GLY A 125 8.46 -8.15 7.27
C GLY A 125 9.35 -9.33 6.86
N ALA A 126 9.87 -9.31 5.64
CA ALA A 126 10.79 -10.34 5.14
C ALA A 126 12.15 -10.29 5.85
N LYS A 127 12.76 -9.11 6.01
CA LYS A 127 14.01 -8.89 6.77
C LYS A 127 13.92 -9.40 8.20
N GLN A 128 12.76 -9.27 8.83
CA GLN A 128 12.49 -9.75 10.18
C GLN A 128 11.90 -11.17 10.22
N PHE A 129 11.96 -11.93 9.13
CA PHE A 129 11.47 -13.31 9.03
C PHE A 129 10.00 -13.52 9.38
N ARG A 130 9.16 -12.46 9.26
CA ARG A 130 7.72 -12.56 9.55
C ARG A 130 6.96 -13.44 8.54
N HIS A 131 7.53 -13.65 7.34
CA HIS A 131 7.03 -14.54 6.30
C HIS A 131 7.46 -16.01 6.48
N LYS A 132 8.41 -16.29 7.38
CA LYS A 132 8.89 -17.67 7.61
C LYS A 132 7.80 -18.53 8.22
N PHE A 133 7.83 -19.80 7.84
CA PHE A 133 6.83 -20.82 8.24
C PHE A 133 5.40 -20.53 7.77
N ILE A 134 5.22 -19.59 6.82
CA ILE A 134 4.00 -19.43 6.06
C ILE A 134 4.12 -20.28 4.79
N ALA A 135 3.33 -21.35 4.70
CA ALA A 135 3.27 -22.20 3.52
C ALA A 135 2.44 -21.49 2.44
N LEU A 136 3.11 -20.79 1.51
CA LEU A 136 2.46 -20.09 0.41
C LEU A 136 2.04 -21.07 -0.68
N ASP A 137 0.85 -20.91 -1.24
CA ASP A 137 0.36 -21.52 -2.47
C ASP A 137 0.68 -20.64 -3.68
N ALA A 138 0.60 -19.31 -3.50
CA ALA A 138 0.90 -18.36 -4.55
C ALA A 138 1.62 -17.10 -4.02
N LEU A 139 2.36 -16.44 -4.92
CA LEU A 139 2.95 -15.13 -4.69
C LEU A 139 2.67 -14.21 -5.89
N ILE A 140 2.22 -13.00 -5.61
CA ILE A 140 2.04 -11.95 -6.61
C ILE A 140 3.11 -10.88 -6.37
N PHE A 141 3.90 -10.59 -7.41
CA PHE A 141 4.87 -9.49 -7.44
C PHE A 141 4.36 -8.35 -8.29
N THR A 142 4.24 -7.16 -7.69
CA THR A 142 3.71 -5.97 -8.36
C THR A 142 4.78 -5.14 -9.07
N ASN A 143 5.78 -4.66 -8.35
CA ASN A 143 6.87 -3.83 -8.87
C ASN A 143 7.98 -3.64 -7.82
N LEU A 144 9.13 -3.11 -8.26
CA LEU A 144 10.22 -2.72 -7.38
C LEU A 144 10.83 -1.37 -7.77
N ALA A 145 10.62 -0.35 -6.94
CA ALA A 145 11.25 0.96 -7.05
C ALA A 145 12.14 1.25 -5.83
N PRO A 146 13.15 2.12 -5.93
CA PRO A 146 13.99 2.50 -4.80
C PRO A 146 13.17 3.09 -3.64
N GLU A 147 13.15 2.37 -2.53
CA GLU A 147 12.46 2.76 -1.29
C GLU A 147 13.09 2.03 -0.12
N HIS A 148 13.04 2.60 1.08
CA HIS A 148 13.61 2.00 2.31
C HIS A 148 15.12 1.71 2.21
N ILE A 149 15.86 2.46 1.40
CA ILE A 149 17.30 2.23 1.18
C ILE A 149 18.08 2.39 2.50
N GLU A 150 17.75 3.40 3.31
CA GLU A 150 18.39 3.61 4.61
C GLU A 150 18.17 2.43 5.56
N SER A 151 16.98 1.85 5.57
CA SER A 151 16.66 0.69 6.43
C SER A 151 17.35 -0.59 5.96
N HIS A 152 17.44 -0.82 4.66
CA HIS A 152 18.05 -2.03 4.10
C HIS A 152 19.56 -1.89 3.87
N GLY A 153 20.07 -0.66 3.73
CA GLY A 153 21.47 -0.33 3.47
C GLY A 153 21.85 -0.28 1.99
N SER A 154 21.07 -0.91 1.08
CA SER A 154 21.18 -0.74 -0.37
C SER A 154 19.94 -1.22 -1.09
N TYR A 155 19.80 -0.84 -2.37
CA TYR A 155 18.73 -1.33 -3.26
C TYR A 155 18.77 -2.85 -3.42
N GLU A 156 19.96 -3.43 -3.60
CA GLU A 156 20.14 -4.88 -3.75
C GLU A 156 19.64 -5.63 -2.53
N LYS A 157 19.98 -5.17 -1.33
CA LYS A 157 19.50 -5.76 -0.07
C LYS A 157 17.98 -5.64 0.08
N TYR A 158 17.40 -4.52 -0.34
CA TYR A 158 15.96 -4.32 -0.39
C TYR A 158 15.28 -5.29 -1.36
N ARG A 159 15.82 -5.42 -2.59
CA ARG A 159 15.37 -6.40 -3.58
C ARG A 159 15.49 -7.82 -3.04
N ASP A 160 16.64 -8.19 -2.47
CA ASP A 160 16.90 -9.55 -1.98
C ASP A 160 16.01 -9.92 -0.79
N ALA A 161 15.64 -8.96 0.05
CA ALA A 161 14.63 -9.15 1.09
C ALA A 161 13.28 -9.55 0.48
N LYS A 162 12.84 -8.93 -0.62
CA LYS A 162 11.61 -9.33 -1.31
C LYS A 162 11.77 -10.65 -2.06
N LEU A 163 12.88 -10.90 -2.72
CA LEU A 163 13.17 -12.19 -3.36
C LEU A 163 13.19 -13.34 -2.36
N SER A 164 13.54 -13.08 -1.09
CA SER A 164 13.47 -14.13 -0.04
C SER A 164 12.05 -14.65 0.17
N ILE A 165 11.02 -13.86 -0.17
CA ILE A 165 9.61 -14.30 -0.13
C ILE A 165 9.33 -15.27 -1.29
N ALA A 166 9.84 -14.97 -2.48
CA ALA A 166 9.72 -15.88 -3.63
C ALA A 166 10.47 -17.21 -3.39
N ARG A 167 11.66 -17.14 -2.77
CA ARG A 167 12.37 -18.35 -2.33
C ARG A 167 11.62 -19.11 -1.21
N ALA A 168 10.81 -18.44 -0.40
CA ALA A 168 9.96 -19.10 0.57
C ALA A 168 8.78 -19.83 -0.10
N LEU A 169 8.21 -19.27 -1.18
CA LEU A 169 7.24 -19.97 -2.03
C LEU A 169 7.87 -21.22 -2.67
N GLU A 170 9.07 -21.10 -3.24
CA GLU A 170 9.79 -22.24 -3.83
C GLU A 170 9.93 -23.39 -2.83
N LYS A 171 10.27 -23.08 -1.58
CA LYS A 171 10.45 -24.03 -0.47
C LYS A 171 9.15 -24.42 0.25
N SER A 172 8.01 -23.87 -0.18
CA SER A 172 6.72 -24.22 0.42
C SER A 172 6.38 -25.69 0.20
N PRO A 173 5.82 -26.39 1.21
CA PRO A 173 5.38 -27.78 1.09
C PRO A 173 4.09 -27.93 0.26
N LYS A 174 3.52 -26.83 -0.23
CA LYS A 174 2.30 -26.83 -1.05
C LYS A 174 2.57 -27.37 -2.45
N LEU A 175 1.55 -28.02 -3.01
CA LEU A 175 1.54 -28.48 -4.40
C LEU A 175 1.08 -27.34 -5.33
N ASN A 176 1.42 -27.43 -6.61
CA ASN A 176 0.96 -26.48 -7.66
C ASN A 176 1.24 -25.00 -7.33
N LYS A 177 2.43 -24.73 -6.81
CA LYS A 177 2.86 -23.38 -6.45
C LYS A 177 2.86 -22.45 -7.66
N THR A 178 2.34 -21.24 -7.46
CA THR A 178 2.18 -20.23 -8.52
C THR A 178 2.90 -18.94 -8.18
N ILE A 179 3.66 -18.40 -9.14
CA ILE A 179 4.13 -17.02 -9.08
C ILE A 179 3.53 -16.22 -10.23
N ILE A 180 3.01 -15.04 -9.88
CA ILE A 180 2.48 -14.05 -10.84
C ILE A 180 3.35 -12.81 -10.70
N ALA A 181 4.01 -12.39 -11.77
CA ALA A 181 4.94 -11.27 -11.67
C ALA A 181 4.78 -10.28 -12.82
N ASN A 182 4.88 -9.00 -12.47
CA ASN A 182 4.92 -7.92 -13.44
C ASN A 182 6.19 -8.02 -14.28
N ALA A 183 6.06 -8.36 -15.54
CA ALA A 183 7.16 -8.54 -16.48
C ALA A 183 7.55 -7.24 -17.21
N ASP A 184 6.83 -6.12 -16.96
CA ASP A 184 7.26 -4.78 -17.35
C ASP A 184 8.21 -4.17 -16.30
N ASP A 185 8.26 -4.74 -15.09
CA ASP A 185 9.21 -4.33 -14.07
C ASP A 185 10.57 -5.04 -14.30
N LYS A 186 11.66 -4.28 -14.26
CA LYS A 186 13.04 -4.78 -14.49
C LYS A 186 13.45 -5.94 -13.56
N GLU A 187 12.81 -6.06 -12.39
CA GLU A 187 13.09 -7.12 -11.43
C GLU A 187 12.11 -8.30 -11.59
N GLY A 188 11.08 -8.19 -12.43
CA GLY A 188 10.06 -9.20 -12.65
C GLY A 188 10.61 -10.55 -13.05
N GLU A 189 11.62 -10.57 -13.93
CA GLU A 189 12.28 -11.80 -14.37
C GLU A 189 12.93 -12.56 -13.22
N LYS A 190 13.50 -11.87 -12.22
CA LYS A 190 14.10 -12.51 -11.04
C LYS A 190 13.06 -13.22 -10.18
N PHE A 191 11.84 -12.69 -10.12
CA PHE A 191 10.73 -13.36 -9.44
C PHE A 191 10.25 -14.57 -10.24
N LEU A 192 10.17 -14.46 -11.57
CA LEU A 192 9.79 -15.58 -12.44
C LEU A 192 10.88 -16.68 -12.52
N ALA A 193 12.11 -16.37 -12.15
CA ALA A 193 13.20 -17.35 -12.14
C ALA A 193 13.13 -18.39 -11.02
N VAL A 194 12.31 -18.19 -9.97
CA VAL A 194 12.16 -19.17 -8.89
C VAL A 194 11.59 -20.49 -9.40
N ASN A 195 12.00 -21.60 -8.78
CA ASN A 195 11.59 -22.92 -9.20
C ASN A 195 10.22 -23.31 -8.62
N VAL A 196 9.16 -22.97 -9.35
CA VAL A 196 7.77 -23.31 -9.04
C VAL A 196 7.05 -23.79 -10.30
N GLN A 197 5.95 -24.51 -10.13
CA GLN A 197 5.21 -25.13 -11.23
C GLN A 197 4.61 -24.12 -12.21
N ASN A 198 3.94 -23.10 -11.67
CA ASN A 198 3.23 -22.13 -12.50
C ASN A 198 3.90 -20.75 -12.40
N LYS A 199 4.30 -20.22 -13.56
CA LYS A 199 4.95 -18.91 -13.70
C LYS A 199 4.15 -18.08 -14.67
N ILE A 200 3.51 -17.05 -14.16
CA ILE A 200 2.56 -16.22 -14.92
C ILE A 200 3.13 -14.80 -15.00
N PRO A 201 3.81 -14.44 -16.08
CA PRO A 201 4.13 -13.05 -16.35
C PRO A 201 2.85 -12.27 -16.69
N TYR A 202 2.78 -11.01 -16.27
CA TYR A 202 1.77 -10.08 -16.76
C TYR A 202 2.42 -8.74 -17.15
N ARG A 203 1.84 -8.10 -18.16
CA ARG A 203 2.31 -6.84 -18.74
C ARG A 203 1.13 -5.91 -19.00
N LEU A 204 1.38 -4.62 -19.14
CA LEU A 204 0.35 -3.66 -19.56
C LEU A 204 -0.31 -4.06 -20.90
N ALA A 205 0.48 -4.64 -21.81
CA ALA A 205 0.00 -5.13 -23.09
C ALA A 205 -1.11 -6.21 -22.97
N ASP A 206 -1.18 -6.93 -21.84
CA ASP A 206 -2.21 -7.94 -21.58
C ASP A 206 -3.60 -7.32 -21.35
N ALA A 207 -3.66 -6.04 -20.99
CA ALA A 207 -4.90 -5.28 -20.92
C ALA A 207 -5.51 -5.02 -22.31
N LYS A 208 -4.74 -5.26 -23.38
CA LYS A 208 -5.08 -4.94 -24.77
C LYS A 208 -5.65 -3.52 -24.85
N LEU A 209 -6.70 -3.29 -25.57
CA LEU A 209 -7.30 -1.96 -25.68
C LEU A 209 -7.73 -1.44 -24.30
N TYR A 210 -6.99 -0.48 -23.74
CA TYR A 210 -7.38 0.22 -22.50
C TYR A 210 -7.56 1.72 -22.73
N SER A 211 -8.40 2.33 -21.91
CA SER A 211 -8.58 3.79 -21.87
C SER A 211 -8.69 4.28 -20.44
N LEU A 212 -7.99 5.39 -20.15
CA LEU A 212 -8.13 6.11 -18.90
C LEU A 212 -9.20 7.17 -19.07
N LYS A 213 -10.22 7.15 -18.22
CA LYS A 213 -11.35 8.08 -18.23
C LYS A 213 -11.34 8.99 -17.02
N SER A 214 -12.07 10.08 -17.08
CA SER A 214 -12.22 11.01 -15.97
C SER A 214 -12.88 10.39 -14.73
N ASP A 215 -13.62 9.31 -14.89
CA ASP A 215 -14.37 8.62 -13.83
C ASP A 215 -13.89 7.19 -13.54
N GLY A 216 -12.81 6.73 -14.22
CA GLY A 216 -12.27 5.39 -14.03
C GLY A 216 -11.34 4.95 -15.14
N LEU A 217 -11.40 3.67 -15.48
CA LEU A 217 -10.69 3.06 -16.62
C LEU A 217 -11.54 1.98 -17.29
N GLU A 218 -11.23 1.72 -18.54
CA GLU A 218 -11.73 0.56 -19.29
C GLU A 218 -10.54 -0.23 -19.80
N MET A 219 -10.65 -1.56 -19.84
CA MET A 219 -9.63 -2.46 -20.38
C MET A 219 -10.24 -3.75 -20.87
N MET A 220 -9.56 -4.40 -21.82
CA MET A 220 -9.92 -5.75 -22.25
C MET A 220 -9.06 -6.77 -21.51
N PHE A 221 -9.68 -7.80 -20.95
CA PHE A 221 -9.00 -8.93 -20.33
C PHE A 221 -9.73 -10.24 -20.64
N GLY A 222 -9.01 -11.23 -21.18
CA GLY A 222 -9.58 -12.55 -21.46
C GLY A 222 -10.83 -12.56 -22.35
N GLY A 223 -10.98 -11.57 -23.24
CA GLY A 223 -12.13 -11.41 -24.12
C GLY A 223 -13.27 -10.55 -23.55
N GLU A 224 -13.23 -10.21 -22.27
CA GLU A 224 -14.22 -9.37 -21.60
C GLU A 224 -13.76 -7.91 -21.47
N LYS A 225 -14.69 -6.98 -21.68
CA LYS A 225 -14.48 -5.56 -21.38
C LYS A 225 -14.76 -5.31 -19.90
N ILE A 226 -13.74 -4.89 -19.16
CA ILE A 226 -13.82 -4.51 -17.74
C ILE A 226 -13.90 -2.99 -17.67
N THR A 227 -14.90 -2.45 -16.94
CA THR A 227 -15.05 -1.04 -16.61
C THR A 227 -14.85 -0.86 -15.10
N SER A 228 -13.87 -0.09 -14.70
CA SER A 228 -13.55 0.13 -13.27
C SER A 228 -13.59 1.60 -12.91
N ARG A 229 -14.06 1.90 -11.70
CA ARG A 229 -14.02 3.25 -11.13
C ARG A 229 -12.64 3.65 -10.58
N LEU A 230 -11.70 2.70 -10.51
CA LEU A 230 -10.34 2.94 -10.10
C LEU A 230 -9.62 3.76 -11.18
N ARG A 231 -8.88 4.80 -10.80
CA ARG A 231 -8.20 5.71 -11.75
C ARG A 231 -6.71 5.45 -11.81
N GLY A 232 -6.11 5.83 -12.92
CA GLY A 232 -4.68 5.76 -13.17
C GLY A 232 -4.19 4.43 -13.73
N ILE A 233 -3.14 4.50 -14.55
CA ILE A 233 -2.55 3.35 -15.24
C ILE A 233 -2.05 2.27 -14.25
N PHE A 234 -1.61 2.67 -13.05
CA PHE A 234 -1.17 1.74 -12.01
C PHE A 234 -2.30 0.80 -11.55
N ASN A 235 -3.57 1.21 -11.65
CA ASN A 235 -4.69 0.34 -11.33
C ASN A 235 -4.98 -0.67 -12.44
N ILE A 236 -4.58 -0.42 -13.69
CA ILE A 236 -4.58 -1.47 -14.73
C ILE A 236 -3.63 -2.60 -14.32
N TYR A 237 -2.40 -2.29 -13.91
CA TYR A 237 -1.45 -3.28 -13.39
C TYR A 237 -1.98 -4.02 -12.16
N ASN A 238 -2.63 -3.32 -11.23
CA ASN A 238 -3.23 -3.94 -10.04
C ASN A 238 -4.34 -4.92 -10.41
N ILE A 239 -5.21 -4.54 -11.37
CA ILE A 239 -6.29 -5.40 -11.88
C ILE A 239 -5.70 -6.61 -12.62
N LEU A 240 -4.71 -6.42 -13.50
CA LEU A 240 -4.04 -7.50 -14.21
C LEU A 240 -3.41 -8.52 -13.26
N ALA A 241 -2.73 -8.04 -12.20
CA ALA A 241 -2.12 -8.91 -11.20
C ALA A 241 -3.16 -9.80 -10.51
N ALA A 242 -4.27 -9.21 -10.06
CA ALA A 242 -5.35 -9.93 -9.40
C ALA A 242 -6.16 -10.83 -10.36
N ALA A 243 -6.44 -10.34 -11.57
CA ALA A 243 -7.18 -11.07 -12.60
C ALA A 243 -6.42 -12.32 -13.08
N ASN A 244 -5.10 -12.22 -13.28
CA ASN A 244 -4.28 -13.38 -13.62
C ASN A 244 -4.27 -14.44 -12.49
N PHE A 245 -4.29 -14.00 -11.23
CA PHE A 245 -4.44 -14.93 -10.11
C PHE A 245 -5.80 -15.66 -10.17
N GLY A 246 -6.90 -14.92 -10.38
CA GLY A 246 -8.22 -15.53 -10.55
C GLY A 246 -8.27 -16.51 -11.71
N LYS A 247 -7.66 -16.16 -12.84
CA LYS A 247 -7.59 -17.02 -14.04
C LYS A 247 -6.84 -18.34 -13.76
N VAL A 248 -5.73 -18.30 -13.03
CA VAL A 248 -4.96 -19.50 -12.63
C VAL A 248 -5.81 -20.44 -11.77
N LEU A 249 -6.71 -19.90 -10.97
CA LEU A 249 -7.65 -20.68 -10.16
C LEU A 249 -8.87 -21.22 -10.95
N GLY A 250 -8.95 -20.94 -12.25
CA GLY A 250 -10.09 -21.35 -13.08
C GLY A 250 -11.33 -20.47 -12.92
N ILE A 251 -11.23 -19.31 -12.26
CA ILE A 251 -12.34 -18.36 -12.13
C ILE A 251 -12.64 -17.78 -13.52
N SER A 252 -13.89 -17.80 -13.94
CA SER A 252 -14.28 -17.31 -15.24
C SER A 252 -13.99 -15.82 -15.40
N THR A 253 -13.61 -15.39 -16.60
CA THR A 253 -13.32 -13.97 -16.89
C THR A 253 -14.53 -13.09 -16.59
N LEU A 254 -15.74 -13.58 -16.79
CA LEU A 254 -16.97 -12.87 -16.45
C LEU A 254 -17.12 -12.65 -14.92
N ALA A 255 -16.76 -13.63 -14.09
CA ALA A 255 -16.76 -13.46 -12.65
C ALA A 255 -15.67 -12.47 -12.20
N ILE A 256 -14.46 -12.55 -12.78
CA ILE A 256 -13.39 -11.57 -12.55
C ILE A 256 -13.85 -10.16 -12.89
N LYS A 257 -14.50 -9.98 -14.07
CA LYS A 257 -15.08 -8.70 -14.48
C LYS A 257 -16.06 -8.17 -13.43
N ARG A 258 -17.08 -8.98 -13.06
CA ARG A 258 -18.09 -8.58 -12.07
C ARG A 258 -17.45 -8.17 -10.74
N ALA A 259 -16.46 -8.92 -10.28
CA ALA A 259 -15.73 -8.62 -9.05
C ALA A 259 -15.03 -7.25 -9.12
N VAL A 260 -14.28 -6.99 -10.19
CA VAL A 260 -13.54 -5.73 -10.37
C VAL A 260 -14.50 -4.54 -10.52
N GLU A 261 -15.58 -4.69 -11.26
CA GLU A 261 -16.57 -3.63 -11.50
C GLU A 261 -17.37 -3.25 -10.23
N LYS A 262 -17.52 -4.18 -9.27
CA LYS A 262 -18.12 -3.92 -7.95
C LYS A 262 -17.22 -3.05 -7.04
N VAL A 263 -15.91 -2.96 -7.30
CA VAL A 263 -14.99 -2.17 -6.49
C VAL A 263 -15.19 -0.68 -6.79
N ALA A 264 -15.93 -0.01 -5.92
CA ALA A 264 -16.17 1.43 -6.05
C ALA A 264 -14.94 2.25 -5.70
N GLU A 265 -14.20 1.87 -4.66
CA GLU A 265 -13.00 2.54 -4.15
C GLU A 265 -12.12 1.55 -3.37
N ILE A 266 -10.85 1.89 -3.23
CA ILE A 266 -9.93 1.26 -2.28
C ILE A 266 -9.52 2.34 -1.28
N LYS A 267 -9.85 2.15 0.00
CA LYS A 267 -9.62 3.16 1.04
C LYS A 267 -8.16 3.62 1.06
N GLY A 268 -7.96 4.94 0.99
CA GLY A 268 -6.65 5.58 1.01
C GLY A 268 -5.70 5.20 -0.14
N ARG A 269 -6.25 4.73 -1.27
CA ARG A 269 -5.54 4.42 -2.51
C ARG A 269 -6.30 5.04 -3.68
N ALA A 270 -5.91 6.27 -4.05
CA ALA A 270 -6.66 7.11 -4.99
C ALA A 270 -8.16 7.18 -4.61
N GLN A 271 -8.45 7.20 -3.31
CA GLN A 271 -9.82 7.23 -2.79
C GLN A 271 -10.46 8.58 -3.11
N ILE A 272 -11.59 8.57 -3.81
CA ILE A 272 -12.26 9.78 -4.29
C ILE A 272 -13.44 10.13 -3.39
N ILE A 273 -13.44 11.35 -2.87
CA ILE A 273 -14.57 11.97 -2.17
C ILE A 273 -15.14 13.01 -3.11
N LYS A 274 -16.35 12.74 -3.65
CA LYS A 274 -17.04 13.67 -4.56
C LYS A 274 -17.67 14.81 -3.78
N VAL A 275 -17.46 16.04 -4.27
CA VAL A 275 -18.03 17.27 -3.76
C VAL A 275 -18.69 18.02 -4.91
N SER A 276 -19.68 18.88 -4.66
CA SER A 276 -20.24 19.72 -5.70
C SER A 276 -19.19 20.69 -6.24
N GLY A 277 -18.80 20.52 -7.50
CA GLY A 277 -17.86 21.38 -8.21
C GLY A 277 -16.39 20.91 -8.22
N PHE A 278 -15.96 19.98 -7.38
CA PHE A 278 -14.60 19.44 -7.38
C PHE A 278 -14.53 18.03 -6.77
N GLU A 279 -13.35 17.40 -6.83
CA GLU A 279 -13.10 16.11 -6.21
C GLU A 279 -11.98 16.24 -5.18
N VAL A 280 -12.06 15.45 -4.10
CA VAL A 280 -10.96 15.30 -3.15
C VAL A 280 -10.45 13.86 -3.22
N VAL A 281 -9.15 13.70 -3.34
CA VAL A 281 -8.48 12.41 -3.45
C VAL A 281 -7.60 12.19 -2.24
N VAL A 282 -7.77 11.06 -1.57
CA VAL A 282 -6.93 10.63 -0.45
C VAL A 282 -6.07 9.46 -0.89
N ASP A 283 -4.75 9.64 -0.82
CA ASP A 283 -3.78 8.62 -1.26
C ASP A 283 -2.59 8.46 -0.31
N TYR A 284 -1.99 7.29 -0.35
CA TYR A 284 -0.80 6.93 0.43
C TYR A 284 0.53 7.30 -0.28
N ALA A 285 0.49 7.98 -1.42
CA ALA A 285 1.69 8.39 -2.17
C ALA A 285 2.63 9.21 -1.29
N HIS A 286 3.85 8.71 -1.07
CA HIS A 286 4.88 9.29 -0.21
C HIS A 286 6.31 9.13 -0.78
N THR A 287 6.40 8.93 -2.09
CA THR A 287 7.65 8.88 -2.88
C THR A 287 7.47 9.63 -4.18
N SER A 288 8.54 10.09 -4.80
CA SER A 288 8.52 10.85 -6.06
C SER A 288 7.72 10.12 -7.14
N ASP A 289 7.99 8.82 -7.36
CA ASP A 289 7.29 8.02 -8.37
C ASP A 289 5.79 7.87 -8.07
N SER A 290 5.42 7.67 -6.79
CA SER A 290 4.00 7.55 -6.44
C SER A 290 3.25 8.88 -6.51
N LEU A 291 3.91 10.01 -6.20
CA LEU A 291 3.35 11.35 -6.39
C LEU A 291 3.11 11.62 -7.87
N ARG A 292 4.10 11.35 -8.72
CA ARG A 292 3.94 11.47 -10.18
C ARG A 292 2.75 10.65 -10.67
N ALA A 293 2.70 9.38 -10.31
CA ALA A 293 1.62 8.48 -10.76
C ALA A 293 0.22 8.94 -10.34
N ILE A 294 0.06 9.44 -9.10
CA ILE A 294 -1.24 9.94 -8.64
C ILE A 294 -1.61 11.27 -9.31
N TYR A 295 -0.65 12.17 -9.59
CA TYR A 295 -0.90 13.42 -10.27
C TYR A 295 -1.27 13.21 -11.74
N GLU A 296 -0.63 12.27 -12.41
CA GLU A 296 -0.93 11.85 -13.79
C GLU A 296 -2.28 11.14 -13.93
N ALA A 297 -2.79 10.53 -12.86
CA ALA A 297 -4.12 9.91 -12.86
C ALA A 297 -5.28 10.93 -12.97
N PHE A 298 -4.97 12.23 -12.85
CA PHE A 298 -5.93 13.34 -12.97
C PHE A 298 -5.46 14.34 -14.04
N PRO A 299 -5.39 13.93 -15.33
CA PRO A 299 -4.98 14.82 -16.41
C PRO A 299 -6.00 15.94 -16.60
N ASN A 300 -5.53 17.08 -17.09
CA ASN A 300 -6.36 18.25 -17.44
C ASN A 300 -7.21 18.81 -16.30
N LYS A 301 -6.90 18.50 -15.05
CA LYS A 301 -7.52 19.09 -13.87
C LYS A 301 -6.57 20.06 -13.19
N ARG A 302 -7.10 21.16 -12.72
CA ARG A 302 -6.41 22.04 -11.80
C ARG A 302 -6.16 21.28 -10.48
N LYS A 303 -4.92 21.20 -10.05
CA LYS A 303 -4.50 20.39 -8.90
C LYS A 303 -4.12 21.26 -7.71
N ILE A 304 -4.81 21.07 -6.60
CA ILE A 304 -4.46 21.64 -5.29
C ILE A 304 -3.89 20.49 -4.46
N CYS A 305 -2.58 20.53 -4.20
CA CYS A 305 -1.87 19.41 -3.61
C CYS A 305 -1.49 19.69 -2.15
N VAL A 306 -1.85 18.80 -1.26
CA VAL A 306 -1.44 18.79 0.15
C VAL A 306 -0.52 17.59 0.38
N LEU A 307 0.72 17.86 0.75
CA LEU A 307 1.72 16.82 0.94
C LEU A 307 2.68 17.14 2.08
N GLY A 308 3.28 16.12 2.61
CA GLY A 308 4.32 16.19 3.62
C GLY A 308 5.37 15.11 3.38
N ASN A 309 6.20 14.88 4.37
CA ASN A 309 7.14 13.76 4.37
C ASN A 309 7.33 13.22 5.78
N THR A 310 7.61 11.91 5.85
CA THR A 310 7.87 11.24 7.11
C THR A 310 9.30 11.50 7.58
N GLY A 311 9.47 11.86 8.86
CA GLY A 311 10.75 11.96 9.55
C GLY A 311 11.24 10.61 10.10
N GLY A 312 11.95 10.66 11.25
CA GLY A 312 12.37 9.47 11.96
C GLY A 312 13.49 8.70 11.26
N GLY A 313 14.40 9.38 10.56
CA GLY A 313 15.55 8.79 9.88
C GLY A 313 15.18 8.04 8.61
N ARG A 314 14.08 8.39 7.96
CA ARG A 314 13.69 7.82 6.67
C ARG A 314 14.23 8.65 5.52
N ASP A 315 14.52 7.97 4.40
CA ASP A 315 15.02 8.46 3.11
C ASP A 315 14.89 10.00 2.90
N LYS A 316 15.81 10.80 3.47
CA LYS A 316 15.78 12.28 3.40
C LYS A 316 16.02 12.79 1.99
N TRP A 317 16.82 12.06 1.22
CA TRP A 317 17.16 12.41 -0.16
C TRP A 317 15.95 12.62 -1.07
N LYS A 318 14.82 11.96 -0.78
CA LYS A 318 13.60 12.07 -1.58
C LYS A 318 12.82 13.37 -1.35
N ARG A 319 13.08 14.12 -0.27
CA ARG A 319 12.33 15.32 0.11
C ARG A 319 12.35 16.39 -0.99
N PRO A 320 13.52 16.83 -1.48
CA PRO A 320 13.58 17.77 -2.59
C PRO A 320 12.95 17.22 -3.88
N GLU A 321 13.14 15.93 -4.16
CA GLU A 321 12.55 15.29 -5.34
C GLU A 321 11.00 15.30 -5.28
N MET A 322 10.42 15.06 -4.11
CA MET A 322 8.97 15.15 -3.90
C MET A 322 8.48 16.58 -4.11
N GLY A 323 9.21 17.59 -3.60
CA GLY A 323 8.94 19.01 -3.83
C GLY A 323 8.96 19.34 -5.33
N LYS A 324 10.00 18.88 -6.05
CA LYS A 324 10.13 19.08 -7.50
C LYS A 324 8.96 18.49 -8.30
N ILE A 325 8.51 17.27 -7.93
CA ILE A 325 7.36 16.65 -8.57
C ILE A 325 6.07 17.45 -8.30
N ALA A 326 5.86 17.91 -7.06
CA ALA A 326 4.71 18.75 -6.74
C ALA A 326 4.75 20.08 -7.53
N ASP A 327 5.91 20.73 -7.63
CA ASP A 327 6.13 21.96 -8.40
C ASP A 327 5.83 21.79 -9.90
N GLN A 328 6.08 20.60 -10.43
CA GLN A 328 5.84 20.29 -11.85
C GLN A 328 4.37 20.06 -12.18
N TYR A 329 3.61 19.43 -11.28
CA TYR A 329 2.27 18.92 -11.58
C TYR A 329 1.13 19.67 -10.92
N CYS A 330 1.38 20.44 -9.86
CA CYS A 330 0.33 21.06 -9.06
C CYS A 330 0.27 22.58 -9.27
N ASP A 331 -0.95 23.12 -9.33
CA ASP A 331 -1.21 24.57 -9.51
C ASP A 331 -1.17 25.31 -8.18
N LYS A 332 -1.58 24.66 -7.09
CA LYS A 332 -1.47 25.15 -5.71
C LYS A 332 -0.90 24.04 -4.83
N ILE A 333 0.02 24.41 -3.96
CA ILE A 333 0.77 23.46 -3.14
C ILE A 333 0.78 23.93 -1.70
N ILE A 334 0.37 23.02 -0.81
CA ILE A 334 0.42 23.22 0.64
C ILE A 334 1.31 22.15 1.22
N LEU A 335 2.43 22.53 1.81
CA LEU A 335 3.29 21.64 2.57
C LEU A 335 2.81 21.55 4.01
N THR A 336 2.71 20.35 4.54
CA THR A 336 2.17 20.10 5.87
C THR A 336 2.85 18.94 6.58
N ASN A 337 2.62 18.84 7.89
CA ASN A 337 3.12 17.73 8.69
C ASN A 337 2.49 16.39 8.25
N GLU A 338 3.29 15.31 8.34
CA GLU A 338 2.85 13.93 8.07
C GLU A 338 3.14 13.05 9.29
N ASP A 339 4.37 12.58 9.45
CA ASP A 339 4.85 11.78 10.58
C ASP A 339 6.26 12.24 10.96
N PRO A 340 6.45 13.30 11.73
CA PRO A 340 7.78 13.83 12.02
C PRO A 340 8.58 12.91 12.94
N TYR A 341 7.93 12.10 13.79
CA TYR A 341 8.58 11.38 14.89
C TYR A 341 9.37 12.35 15.78
N ASP A 342 10.67 12.10 16.00
CA ASP A 342 11.56 12.95 16.80
C ASP A 342 12.31 14.02 15.98
N GLU A 343 11.97 14.16 14.67
CA GLU A 343 12.57 15.16 13.78
C GLU A 343 11.70 16.43 13.77
N ASP A 344 12.33 17.60 13.66
CA ASP A 344 11.60 18.88 13.54
C ASP A 344 10.78 18.91 12.25
N PRO A 345 9.44 19.03 12.33
CA PRO A 345 8.58 19.08 11.15
C PRO A 345 8.90 20.27 10.22
N SER A 346 9.33 21.40 10.76
CA SER A 346 9.72 22.57 9.96
C SER A 346 10.95 22.30 9.11
N ALA A 347 11.94 21.59 9.65
CA ALA A 347 13.12 21.17 8.91
C ALA A 347 12.78 20.18 7.77
N ILE A 348 11.82 19.27 8.01
CA ILE A 348 11.34 18.35 6.98
C ILE A 348 10.74 19.11 5.80
N LEU A 349 9.88 20.10 6.08
CA LEU A 349 9.22 20.89 5.04
C LEU A 349 10.21 21.80 4.31
N SER A 350 11.19 22.38 5.03
CA SER A 350 12.27 23.16 4.42
C SER A 350 13.12 22.33 3.44
N ASP A 351 13.39 21.05 3.76
CA ASP A 351 14.06 20.15 2.83
C ASP A 351 13.22 19.90 1.57
N MET A 352 11.89 19.79 1.70
CA MET A 352 11.00 19.66 0.54
C MET A 352 10.97 20.94 -0.30
N GLU A 353 10.98 22.11 0.36
CA GLU A 353 10.93 23.44 -0.28
C GLU A 353 12.11 23.64 -1.23
N LYS A 354 13.28 23.06 -0.97
CA LYS A 354 14.47 23.10 -1.86
C LYS A 354 14.21 22.54 -3.26
N GLY A 355 13.16 21.74 -3.43
CA GLY A 355 12.78 21.17 -4.73
C GLY A 355 11.92 22.10 -5.61
N PHE A 356 11.43 23.21 -5.08
CA PHE A 356 10.57 24.13 -5.80
C PHE A 356 11.37 25.18 -6.57
N SER A 357 10.95 25.46 -7.79
CA SER A 357 11.58 26.45 -8.68
C SER A 357 10.58 27.41 -9.33
N LYS A 358 9.33 26.96 -9.52
CA LYS A 358 8.28 27.74 -10.21
C LYS A 358 7.27 28.31 -9.23
N ASN A 359 6.79 27.45 -8.32
CA ASN A 359 5.75 27.78 -7.37
C ASN A 359 6.34 28.00 -5.98
N LYS A 360 5.82 28.97 -5.24
CA LYS A 360 6.10 29.07 -3.81
C LYS A 360 5.01 28.29 -3.05
N PRO A 361 5.35 27.19 -2.35
CA PRO A 361 4.35 26.47 -1.57
C PRO A 361 3.88 27.26 -0.36
N GLU A 362 2.62 27.11 0.02
CA GLU A 362 2.11 27.57 1.31
C GLU A 362 2.51 26.53 2.38
N ILE A 363 3.08 26.96 3.51
CA ILE A 363 3.50 26.06 4.60
C ILE A 363 2.50 26.18 5.74
N ILE A 364 1.79 25.09 6.04
CA ILE A 364 0.82 25.00 7.14
C ILE A 364 1.12 23.72 7.90
N LEU A 365 1.76 23.84 9.06
CA LEU A 365 2.18 22.68 9.86
C LEU A 365 1.02 21.81 10.34
N ASP A 366 -0.06 22.43 10.78
CA ASP A 366 -1.26 21.68 11.16
C ASP A 366 -1.95 21.09 9.93
N ARG A 367 -1.98 19.74 9.88
CA ARG A 367 -2.52 19.03 8.71
C ARG A 367 -4.02 19.24 8.52
N ARG A 368 -4.79 19.47 9.59
CA ARG A 368 -6.22 19.79 9.49
C ARG A 368 -6.42 21.16 8.86
N GLU A 369 -5.66 22.16 9.32
CA GLU A 369 -5.74 23.51 8.75
C GLU A 369 -5.22 23.52 7.29
N ALA A 370 -4.21 22.72 6.95
CA ALA A 370 -3.76 22.54 5.58
C ALA A 370 -4.86 21.95 4.67
N ILE A 371 -5.56 20.93 5.12
CA ILE A 371 -6.69 20.31 4.40
C ILE A 371 -7.82 21.33 4.26
N LYS A 372 -8.21 22.01 5.34
CA LYS A 372 -9.23 23.06 5.34
C LYS A 372 -8.89 24.18 4.34
N ARG A 373 -7.63 24.62 4.32
CA ARG A 373 -7.14 25.64 3.37
C ARG A 373 -7.27 25.18 1.92
N ALA A 374 -6.88 23.95 1.63
CA ALA A 374 -7.01 23.36 0.29
C ALA A 374 -8.48 23.28 -0.17
N LEU A 375 -9.38 22.87 0.73
CA LEU A 375 -10.82 22.82 0.46
C LEU A 375 -11.40 24.22 0.23
N GLN A 376 -10.98 25.23 1.00
CA GLN A 376 -11.38 26.64 0.80
C GLN A 376 -10.95 27.14 -0.57
N ILE A 377 -9.70 26.90 -0.99
CA ILE A 377 -9.20 27.30 -2.31
C ILE A 377 -10.05 26.64 -3.41
N ALA A 378 -10.32 25.33 -3.30
CA ALA A 378 -11.15 24.62 -4.28
C ALA A 378 -12.59 25.14 -4.32
N TRP A 379 -13.12 25.56 -3.17
CA TRP A 379 -14.48 26.06 -3.03
C TRP A 379 -14.66 27.47 -3.59
N THR A 380 -13.71 28.38 -3.31
CA THR A 380 -13.78 29.79 -3.77
C THR A 380 -13.45 29.95 -5.25
N ASP A 381 -12.51 29.15 -5.72
CA ASP A 381 -12.04 29.18 -7.10
C ASP A 381 -12.94 28.33 -8.01
N LYS A 382 -14.28 28.38 -7.83
CA LYS A 382 -15.23 27.58 -8.63
C LYS A 382 -14.88 27.67 -10.10
N PRO A 383 -14.40 26.60 -10.74
CA PRO A 383 -14.13 26.63 -12.16
C PRO A 383 -15.45 26.82 -12.92
N GLU A 384 -15.41 27.49 -14.05
CA GLU A 384 -16.58 27.72 -14.95
C GLU A 384 -17.17 26.36 -15.41
N LYS A 385 -16.37 25.30 -15.38
CA LYS A 385 -16.79 23.92 -15.67
C LYS A 385 -16.78 23.07 -14.41
N GLN A 386 -17.91 22.44 -14.12
CA GLN A 386 -18.03 21.47 -13.02
C GLN A 386 -16.95 20.38 -13.10
N ASN A 387 -16.24 20.11 -11.98
CA ASN A 387 -15.23 19.07 -11.82
C ASN A 387 -13.86 19.29 -12.49
N ASP A 388 -13.49 20.50 -12.89
CA ASP A 388 -12.15 20.78 -13.43
C ASP A 388 -11.07 20.95 -12.35
N CYS A 389 -11.43 20.89 -11.07
CA CYS A 389 -10.51 20.97 -9.94
C CYS A 389 -10.45 19.67 -9.14
N VAL A 390 -9.25 19.34 -8.65
CA VAL A 390 -9.02 18.22 -7.74
C VAL A 390 -8.11 18.64 -6.58
N VAL A 391 -8.51 18.31 -5.36
CA VAL A 391 -7.68 18.41 -4.16
C VAL A 391 -7.03 17.04 -3.92
N LEU A 392 -5.70 16.98 -3.90
CA LEU A 392 -4.93 15.75 -3.74
C LEU A 392 -4.23 15.75 -2.37
N LEU A 393 -4.70 14.90 -1.46
CA LEU A 393 -4.14 14.70 -0.13
C LEU A 393 -3.27 13.46 -0.14
N THR A 394 -1.96 13.62 0.00
CA THR A 394 -1.01 12.52 -0.13
C THR A 394 -0.22 12.27 1.17
N GLY A 395 0.37 11.08 1.28
CA GLY A 395 1.23 10.65 2.38
C GLY A 395 0.53 9.75 3.38
N LYS A 396 -0.66 10.08 3.86
CA LYS A 396 -1.33 9.35 4.95
C LYS A 396 -2.20 8.18 4.49
N GLY A 397 -2.97 8.35 3.40
CA GLY A 397 -3.88 7.29 2.95
C GLY A 397 -4.76 6.75 4.09
N THR A 398 -4.54 5.48 4.48
CA THR A 398 -5.24 4.83 5.59
C THR A 398 -4.45 4.80 6.90
N ASP A 399 -3.32 5.48 7.00
CA ASP A 399 -2.55 5.53 8.24
C ASP A 399 -3.41 6.03 9.40
N PRO A 400 -3.47 5.27 10.52
CA PRO A 400 -4.41 5.58 11.60
C PRO A 400 -3.92 6.67 12.57
N PHE A 401 -2.67 7.11 12.45
CA PHE A 401 -2.06 8.08 13.36
C PHE A 401 -1.11 9.02 12.64
N ILE A 402 -0.98 10.25 13.13
CA ILE A 402 0.22 11.08 12.94
C ILE A 402 1.16 10.76 14.08
N MET A 403 2.41 10.40 13.74
CA MET A 403 3.44 10.04 14.72
C MET A 403 4.25 11.27 15.11
N GLY A 404 4.26 11.57 16.37
CA GLY A 404 5.04 12.67 16.95
C GLY A 404 6.22 12.18 17.79
N PRO A 405 6.88 13.11 18.51
CA PRO A 405 8.08 12.84 19.29
C PRO A 405 7.84 11.83 20.41
N ARG A 406 8.90 11.08 20.75
CA ARG A 406 8.88 10.03 21.78
C ARG A 406 7.79 8.97 21.60
N GLY A 407 7.40 8.73 20.32
CA GLY A 407 6.41 7.72 19.97
C GLY A 407 4.95 8.13 20.24
N THR A 408 4.67 9.42 20.43
CA THR A 408 3.29 9.91 20.55
C THR A 408 2.49 9.61 19.29
N LYS A 409 1.20 9.33 19.46
CA LYS A 409 0.28 8.95 18.40
C LYS A 409 -0.97 9.83 18.47
N ILE A 410 -1.20 10.60 17.42
CA ILE A 410 -2.42 11.39 17.26
C ILE A 410 -3.33 10.62 16.33
N PRO A 411 -4.52 10.16 16.76
CA PRO A 411 -5.49 9.48 15.88
C PRO A 411 -5.79 10.34 14.65
N TRP A 412 -5.78 9.72 13.46
CA TRP A 412 -5.89 10.47 12.22
C TRP A 412 -6.59 9.70 11.09
N SER A 413 -7.29 10.47 10.26
CA SER A 413 -7.85 10.02 8.99
C SER A 413 -8.06 11.23 8.08
N ASP A 414 -7.30 11.35 7.01
CA ASP A 414 -7.49 12.42 6.02
C ASP A 414 -8.93 12.42 5.47
N ALA A 415 -9.49 11.24 5.18
CA ALA A 415 -10.84 11.12 4.65
C ALA A 415 -11.92 11.62 5.60
N ASP A 416 -11.77 11.40 6.92
CA ASP A 416 -12.75 11.85 7.91
C ASP A 416 -12.60 13.36 8.14
N VAL A 417 -11.38 13.87 8.21
CA VAL A 417 -11.11 15.32 8.28
C VAL A 417 -11.73 16.05 7.08
N VAL A 418 -11.57 15.51 5.87
CA VAL A 418 -12.21 16.08 4.66
C VAL A 418 -13.73 16.17 4.83
N ARG A 419 -14.39 15.09 5.26
CA ARG A 419 -15.85 15.08 5.45
C ARG A 419 -16.31 16.08 6.50
N GLU A 420 -15.59 16.19 7.61
CA GLU A 420 -15.87 17.15 8.68
C GLU A 420 -15.71 18.59 8.21
N GLU A 421 -14.59 18.92 7.54
CA GLU A 421 -14.35 20.30 7.08
C GLU A 421 -15.28 20.69 5.93
N LEU A 422 -15.64 19.76 5.04
CA LEU A 422 -16.68 20.00 4.02
C LEU A 422 -18.03 20.28 4.66
N GLY A 423 -18.44 19.51 5.69
CA GLY A 423 -19.67 19.75 6.44
C GLY A 423 -19.71 21.17 7.04
N ARG A 424 -18.57 21.63 7.59
CA ARG A 424 -18.43 23.00 8.14
C ARG A 424 -18.48 24.09 7.06
N LEU A 425 -17.93 23.82 5.87
CA LEU A 425 -17.98 24.77 4.75
C LEU A 425 -19.40 24.92 4.21
N ILE A 426 -20.13 23.80 4.07
CA ILE A 426 -21.51 23.79 3.58
C ILE A 426 -22.45 24.47 4.61
N ALA A 427 -22.25 24.27 5.90
CA ALA A 427 -23.08 24.83 6.96
C ALA A 427 -22.92 26.37 7.12
N LYS A 428 -21.95 26.99 6.47
CA LYS A 428 -21.71 28.45 6.46
C LYS A 428 -22.37 29.17 5.28
N LEU A 429 -23.03 28.42 4.39
CA LEU A 429 -23.82 28.91 3.27
C LEU A 429 -25.29 29.04 3.62
#